data_5656c0964351d67f9116144e20a8fab1
#
_entry.id   5656c0964351d67f9116144e20a8fab1
#
_cell.length_a   1.000
_cell.length_b   1.000
_cell.length_c   1.000
_cell.angle_alpha   90.00
_cell.angle_beta   90.00
_cell.angle_gamma   90.00
#
_symmetry.space_group_name_H-M   'P 1'
#
loop_
_entity.id
_entity.type
_entity.pdbx_description
1 polymer ?
#
loop_
_entity_poly.entity_id
_entity_poly.type
_entity_poly.pdbx_seq_one_letter_code
_entity_poly.pdbx_strand_id
1 'polypeptide(L)'
;MKIVNIIGGLGNQMFQYAFAVALKKENPDEAVYVDTHHFNYLFVKKYKTSNLHNGYELDKLFSNIDIEKAPISMLMKVTNYIPNFFLSRVARKVLPKRHTEYVAKLSESQTYIPGILSLAGNVYYEGYWQVAQYYINCREELHRAFVHPKPNEYNARLIKEITNSNSVGIHVRRGNYLLSPTYSGICNL
;
A
#
# COMPACT_ATOMS: atom_id res chain seq x y z
N MET A 1 14.53 -8.33 -9.53
CA MET A 1 13.12 -7.89 -9.65
C MET A 1 12.47 -7.87 -8.28
N LYS A 2 11.78 -6.78 -7.93
CA LYS A 2 11.10 -6.59 -6.64
C LYS A 2 9.61 -6.38 -6.87
N ILE A 3 8.76 -6.98 -6.05
CA ILE A 3 7.31 -6.80 -6.12
C ILE A 3 6.79 -6.46 -4.72
N VAL A 4 6.03 -5.37 -4.61
CA VAL A 4 5.42 -4.94 -3.34
C VAL A 4 3.92 -5.17 -3.38
N ASN A 5 3.41 -5.92 -2.43
CA ASN A 5 1.96 -6.14 -2.27
C ASN A 5 1.28 -4.88 -1.74
N ILE A 6 0.23 -4.45 -2.41
CA ILE A 6 -0.60 -3.30 -2.00
C ILE A 6 -1.91 -3.81 -1.41
N ILE A 7 -2.14 -3.48 -0.14
CA ILE A 7 -3.34 -3.89 0.62
C ILE A 7 -3.85 -2.77 1.52
N GLY A 8 -5.08 -2.91 2.00
CA GLY A 8 -5.65 -1.97 2.96
C GLY A 8 -6.19 -0.69 2.34
N GLY A 9 -6.47 0.32 3.19
CA GLY A 9 -6.97 1.63 2.75
C GLY A 9 -5.88 2.52 2.18
N LEU A 10 -6.28 3.68 1.66
CA LEU A 10 -5.41 4.63 0.95
C LEU A 10 -4.09 4.92 1.67
N GLY A 11 -4.12 5.24 2.97
CA GLY A 11 -2.89 5.53 3.72
C GLY A 11 -1.91 4.36 3.72
N ASN A 12 -2.38 3.11 3.87
CA ASN A 12 -1.53 1.93 3.77
C ASN A 12 -0.97 1.75 2.36
N GLN A 13 -1.79 1.99 1.33
CA GLN A 13 -1.36 1.94 -0.07
C GLN A 13 -0.26 2.97 -0.35
N MET A 14 -0.35 4.18 0.22
CA MET A 14 0.67 5.22 0.10
C MET A 14 2.00 4.78 0.74
N PHE A 15 1.99 4.18 1.93
CA PHE A 15 3.20 3.66 2.57
C PHE A 15 3.85 2.54 1.76
N GLN A 16 3.06 1.61 1.26
CA GLN A 16 3.54 0.50 0.43
C GLN A 16 4.11 0.99 -0.90
N TYR A 17 3.49 1.98 -1.52
CA TYR A 17 4.02 2.63 -2.72
C TYR A 17 5.33 3.38 -2.41
N ALA A 18 5.41 4.10 -1.30
CA ALA A 18 6.64 4.77 -0.88
C ALA A 18 7.80 3.77 -0.67
N PHE A 19 7.51 2.60 -0.12
CA PHE A 19 8.48 1.52 -0.01
C PHE A 19 8.92 0.99 -1.38
N ALA A 20 8.01 0.88 -2.35
CA ALA A 20 8.34 0.50 -3.72
C ALA A 20 9.22 1.56 -4.41
N VAL A 21 8.98 2.86 -4.19
CA VAL A 21 9.85 3.94 -4.66
C VAL A 21 11.25 3.82 -4.06
N ALA A 22 11.35 3.53 -2.76
CA ALA A 22 12.64 3.31 -2.10
C ALA A 22 13.39 2.10 -2.67
N LEU A 23 12.68 1.00 -2.94
CA LEU A 23 13.27 -0.17 -3.61
C LEU A 23 13.80 0.18 -5.02
N LYS A 24 13.05 0.95 -5.80
CA LYS A 24 13.47 1.40 -7.14
C LYS A 24 14.72 2.27 -7.08
N LYS A 25 14.84 3.12 -6.07
CA LYS A 25 15.99 3.99 -5.85
C LYS A 25 17.22 3.23 -5.38
N GLU A 26 17.04 2.26 -4.48
CA GLU A 26 18.13 1.42 -3.96
C GLU A 26 18.65 0.40 -4.99
N ASN A 27 17.76 -0.03 -5.93
CA ASN A 27 18.08 -1.05 -6.93
C ASN A 27 17.79 -0.51 -8.35
N PRO A 28 18.58 0.45 -8.86
CA PRO A 28 18.28 1.15 -10.12
C PRO A 28 18.26 0.23 -11.34
N ASP A 29 19.02 -0.86 -11.31
CA ASP A 29 19.11 -1.85 -12.39
C ASP A 29 18.04 -2.95 -12.29
N GLU A 30 17.22 -2.95 -11.24
CA GLU A 30 16.17 -3.95 -11.06
C GLU A 30 14.77 -3.38 -11.34
N ALA A 31 13.96 -4.18 -12.02
CA ALA A 31 12.53 -3.85 -12.19
C ALA A 31 11.78 -3.95 -10.86
N VAL A 32 11.01 -2.91 -10.55
CA VAL A 32 10.15 -2.84 -9.36
C VAL A 32 8.69 -2.73 -9.80
N TYR A 33 7.83 -3.56 -9.22
CA TYR A 33 6.39 -3.63 -9.51
C TYR A 33 5.57 -3.54 -8.23
N VAL A 34 4.29 -3.18 -8.39
CA VAL A 34 3.30 -3.30 -7.31
C VAL A 34 2.29 -4.40 -7.65
N ASP A 35 1.92 -5.19 -6.65
CA ASP A 35 0.85 -6.18 -6.77
C ASP A 35 -0.45 -5.63 -6.21
N THR A 36 -1.43 -5.37 -7.06
CA THR A 36 -2.76 -4.85 -6.71
C THR A 36 -3.87 -5.90 -6.82
N HIS A 37 -3.52 -7.18 -7.05
CA HIS A 37 -4.51 -8.23 -7.28
C HIS A 37 -5.41 -8.51 -6.08
N HIS A 38 -4.98 -8.10 -4.87
CA HIS A 38 -5.83 -8.13 -3.67
C HIS A 38 -7.15 -7.37 -3.87
N PHE A 39 -7.16 -6.33 -4.69
CA PHE A 39 -8.33 -5.50 -4.96
C PHE A 39 -9.18 -5.98 -6.15
N ASN A 40 -8.83 -7.09 -6.79
CA ASN A 40 -9.60 -7.61 -7.90
C ASN A 40 -11.02 -8.00 -7.47
N TYR A 41 -12.00 -7.41 -8.15
CA TYR A 41 -13.41 -7.46 -7.84
C TYR A 41 -14.01 -8.88 -7.64
N LEU A 42 -13.51 -9.89 -8.36
CA LEU A 42 -13.97 -11.27 -8.25
C LEU A 42 -13.75 -11.89 -6.86
N PHE A 43 -12.79 -11.35 -6.10
CA PHE A 43 -12.45 -11.83 -4.77
C PHE A 43 -13.20 -11.13 -3.66
N VAL A 44 -13.47 -9.86 -3.87
CA VAL A 44 -13.99 -8.93 -2.86
C VAL A 44 -15.49 -9.12 -2.66
N LYS A 45 -16.23 -9.44 -3.72
CA LYS A 45 -17.70 -9.55 -3.67
C LYS A 45 -18.21 -10.75 -2.87
N LYS A 46 -17.43 -11.84 -2.79
CA LYS A 46 -17.83 -13.07 -2.09
C LYS A 46 -17.57 -13.04 -0.58
N TYR A 47 -16.62 -12.24 -0.15
CA TYR A 47 -16.30 -12.07 1.27
C TYR A 47 -16.62 -10.64 1.66
N LYS A 48 -17.61 -10.41 2.51
CA LYS A 48 -18.09 -9.10 3.00
C LYS A 48 -17.01 -8.15 3.60
N THR A 49 -15.75 -8.51 3.50
CA THR A 49 -14.59 -7.66 3.86
C THR A 49 -14.37 -6.47 2.91
N SER A 50 -15.08 -6.43 1.77
CA SER A 50 -15.02 -5.35 0.78
C SER A 50 -15.54 -3.99 1.29
N ASN A 51 -16.31 -3.99 2.37
CA ASN A 51 -16.84 -2.75 2.95
C ASN A 51 -15.80 -1.99 3.80
N LEU A 52 -14.61 -2.58 4.06
CA LEU A 52 -13.57 -1.95 4.87
C LEU A 52 -12.69 -0.98 4.08
N HIS A 53 -12.58 -1.17 2.76
CA HIS A 53 -11.71 -0.35 1.91
C HIS A 53 -12.36 -0.10 0.55
N ASN A 54 -12.08 1.08 -0.03
CA ASN A 54 -12.63 1.51 -1.33
C ASN A 54 -11.95 0.86 -2.55
N GLY A 55 -11.14 -0.16 -2.33
CA GLY A 55 -10.34 -0.83 -3.37
C GLY A 55 -8.97 -0.17 -3.56
N TYR A 56 -8.36 -0.36 -4.73
CA TYR A 56 -7.12 0.32 -5.08
C TYR A 56 -7.43 1.77 -5.46
N GLU A 57 -6.84 2.72 -4.73
CA GLU A 57 -7.18 4.14 -4.80
C GLU A 57 -6.05 5.01 -5.34
N LEU A 58 -4.78 4.55 -5.33
CA LEU A 58 -3.64 5.39 -5.67
C LEU A 58 -3.74 6.01 -7.07
N ASP A 59 -4.00 5.19 -8.10
CA ASP A 59 -4.09 5.67 -9.49
C ASP A 59 -5.39 6.44 -9.80
N LYS A 60 -6.37 6.36 -8.90
CA LYS A 60 -7.60 7.16 -9.00
C LYS A 60 -7.41 8.58 -8.45
N LEU A 61 -6.55 8.72 -7.44
CA LEU A 61 -6.35 9.97 -6.72
C LEU A 61 -5.10 10.72 -7.19
N PHE A 62 -4.05 10.00 -7.61
CA PHE A 62 -2.77 10.56 -7.95
C PHE A 62 -2.40 10.20 -9.39
N SER A 63 -2.35 11.21 -10.26
CA SER A 63 -2.07 11.02 -11.70
C SER A 63 -0.62 10.63 -12.01
N ASN A 64 0.29 10.81 -11.05
CA ASN A 64 1.73 10.64 -11.25
C ASN A 64 2.28 9.34 -10.64
N ILE A 65 1.41 8.37 -10.38
CA ILE A 65 1.82 7.03 -9.97
C ILE A 65 2.44 6.33 -11.17
N ASP A 66 3.74 6.01 -11.11
CA ASP A 66 4.55 5.54 -12.22
C ASP A 66 5.09 4.10 -12.07
N ILE A 67 4.89 3.46 -10.90
CA ILE A 67 5.32 2.07 -10.70
C ILE A 67 4.29 1.13 -11.31
N GLU A 68 4.75 0.30 -12.24
CA GLU A 68 3.90 -0.65 -12.96
C GLU A 68 3.29 -1.72 -12.06
N LYS A 69 2.09 -2.16 -12.44
CA LYS A 69 1.43 -3.30 -11.78
C LYS A 69 2.00 -4.61 -12.28
N ALA A 70 2.36 -5.50 -11.37
CA ALA A 70 2.89 -6.82 -11.70
C ALA A 70 1.85 -7.65 -12.47
N PRO A 71 2.15 -8.14 -13.68
CA PRO A 71 1.29 -9.10 -14.35
C PRO A 71 1.28 -10.45 -13.63
N ILE A 72 0.19 -11.20 -13.75
CA ILE A 72 0.01 -12.50 -13.09
C ILE A 72 1.17 -13.45 -13.38
N SER A 73 1.69 -13.46 -14.61
CA SER A 73 2.82 -14.31 -15.00
C SER A 73 4.09 -14.04 -14.18
N MET A 74 4.32 -12.79 -13.76
CA MET A 74 5.44 -12.45 -12.88
C MET A 74 5.16 -12.88 -11.44
N LEU A 75 3.94 -12.69 -10.95
CA LEU A 75 3.56 -13.16 -9.61
C LEU A 75 3.73 -14.68 -9.47
N MET A 76 3.33 -15.45 -10.49
CA MET A 76 3.50 -16.91 -10.51
C MET A 76 4.98 -17.34 -10.49
N LYS A 77 5.90 -16.52 -11.00
CA LYS A 77 7.35 -16.81 -10.97
C LYS A 77 7.97 -16.55 -9.59
N VAL A 78 7.49 -15.55 -8.88
CA VAL A 78 8.11 -15.06 -7.63
C VAL A 78 7.39 -15.60 -6.40
N THR A 79 6.12 -15.91 -6.50
CA THR A 79 5.29 -16.43 -5.41
C THR A 79 4.52 -17.67 -5.84
N ASN A 80 3.85 -18.34 -4.89
CA ASN A 80 2.89 -19.40 -5.20
C ASN A 80 1.49 -18.82 -5.55
N TYR A 81 1.47 -17.70 -6.27
CA TYR A 81 0.23 -17.04 -6.66
C TYR A 81 -0.52 -17.86 -7.71
N ILE A 82 -1.79 -18.07 -7.47
CA ILE A 82 -2.75 -18.67 -8.40
C ILE A 82 -3.84 -17.62 -8.61
N PRO A 83 -4.33 -17.37 -9.86
CA PRO A 83 -5.34 -16.37 -10.13
C PRO A 83 -6.75 -16.78 -9.61
N ASN A 84 -6.79 -17.31 -8.41
CA ASN A 84 -7.95 -17.63 -7.60
C ASN A 84 -7.57 -17.40 -6.14
N PHE A 85 -8.25 -16.49 -5.46
CA PHE A 85 -7.90 -16.07 -4.10
C PHE A 85 -7.81 -17.25 -3.12
N PHE A 86 -8.82 -18.12 -3.11
CA PHE A 86 -8.85 -19.23 -2.17
C PHE A 86 -7.70 -20.22 -2.45
N LEU A 87 -7.54 -20.62 -3.71
CA LEU A 87 -6.46 -21.53 -4.12
C LEU A 87 -5.08 -20.89 -3.89
N SER A 88 -4.91 -19.63 -4.18
CA SER A 88 -3.66 -18.90 -3.91
C SER A 88 -3.33 -18.88 -2.42
N ARG A 89 -4.32 -18.61 -1.56
CA ARG A 89 -4.14 -18.60 -0.11
C ARG A 89 -3.79 -19.99 0.44
N VAL A 90 -4.42 -21.03 -0.08
CA VAL A 90 -4.12 -22.43 0.29
C VAL A 90 -2.74 -22.82 -0.21
N ALA A 91 -2.43 -22.56 -1.48
CA ALA A 91 -1.13 -22.84 -2.07
C ALA A 91 0.03 -22.19 -1.30
N ARG A 92 -0.12 -20.90 -0.95
CA ARG A 92 0.88 -20.16 -0.16
C ARG A 92 1.04 -20.65 1.28
N LYS A 93 0.06 -21.37 1.83
CA LYS A 93 0.14 -22.00 3.15
C LYS A 93 0.76 -23.40 3.12
N VAL A 94 0.46 -24.17 2.08
CA VAL A 94 0.78 -25.60 1.99
C VAL A 94 2.09 -25.84 1.22
N LEU A 95 2.31 -25.06 0.14
CA LEU A 95 3.53 -25.19 -0.64
C LEU A 95 4.72 -24.51 0.08
N PRO A 96 5.93 -25.05 -0.08
CA PRO A 96 7.13 -24.42 0.47
C PRO A 96 7.23 -22.99 -0.04
N LYS A 97 7.52 -22.04 0.86
CA LYS A 97 7.76 -20.66 0.48
C LYS A 97 8.90 -20.61 -0.54
N ARG A 98 8.72 -19.91 -1.62
CA ARG A 98 9.83 -19.58 -2.50
C ARG A 98 10.78 -18.67 -1.74
N HIS A 99 12.10 -18.83 -1.93
CA HIS A 99 13.13 -18.07 -1.22
C HIS A 99 13.00 -16.55 -1.34
N THR A 100 12.16 -16.11 -2.25
CA THR A 100 11.93 -14.74 -2.63
C THR A 100 10.73 -14.07 -1.94
N GLU A 101 10.00 -14.77 -1.07
CA GLU A 101 8.87 -14.17 -0.34
C GLU A 101 9.33 -13.62 1.02
N TYR A 102 9.19 -12.32 1.22
CA TYR A 102 9.36 -11.67 2.53
C TYR A 102 8.00 -11.18 3.04
N VAL A 103 7.51 -11.80 4.10
CA VAL A 103 6.24 -11.45 4.74
C VAL A 103 6.54 -10.83 6.10
N ALA A 104 6.43 -9.51 6.18
CA ALA A 104 6.59 -8.79 7.43
C ALA A 104 5.36 -9.00 8.33
N LYS A 105 5.57 -9.39 9.58
CA LYS A 105 4.52 -9.36 10.61
C LYS A 105 4.09 -7.90 10.86
N LEU A 106 2.93 -7.70 11.49
CA LEU A 106 2.45 -6.35 11.78
C LEU A 106 3.46 -5.52 12.60
N SER A 107 4.08 -6.13 13.60
CA SER A 107 5.14 -5.50 14.41
C SER A 107 6.37 -5.14 13.57
N GLU A 108 6.77 -6.01 12.66
CA GLU A 108 7.91 -5.79 11.74
C GLU A 108 7.60 -4.69 10.73
N SER A 109 6.34 -4.60 10.28
CA SER A 109 5.89 -3.51 9.38
C SER A 109 5.96 -2.11 10.01
N GLN A 110 6.09 -2.03 11.32
CA GLN A 110 6.19 -0.78 12.10
C GLN A 110 7.61 -0.55 12.65
N THR A 111 8.55 -1.45 12.36
CA THR A 111 9.94 -1.36 12.81
C THR A 111 10.87 -1.34 11.61
N TYR A 112 11.90 -0.50 11.68
CA TYR A 112 12.93 -0.47 10.63
C TYR A 112 13.72 -1.78 10.61
N ILE A 113 13.81 -2.40 9.43
CA ILE A 113 14.58 -3.62 9.20
C ILE A 113 15.79 -3.27 8.33
N PRO A 114 17.00 -3.23 8.90
CA PRO A 114 18.20 -2.92 8.12
C PRO A 114 18.40 -3.92 6.96
N GLY A 115 18.81 -3.41 5.81
CA GLY A 115 19.12 -4.24 4.63
C GLY A 115 17.91 -4.80 3.88
N ILE A 116 16.66 -4.54 4.32
CA ILE A 116 15.46 -5.05 3.63
C ILE A 116 15.34 -4.58 2.18
N LEU A 117 15.79 -3.36 1.89
CA LEU A 117 15.76 -2.79 0.55
C LEU A 117 16.80 -3.42 -0.39
N SER A 118 17.89 -3.98 0.15
CA SER A 118 19.03 -4.51 -0.60
C SER A 118 19.02 -6.04 -0.70
N LEU A 119 17.88 -6.70 -0.45
CA LEU A 119 17.78 -8.16 -0.58
C LEU A 119 18.05 -8.59 -2.01
N ALA A 120 18.94 -9.56 -2.19
CA ALA A 120 19.34 -10.06 -3.50
C ALA A 120 18.23 -10.86 -4.21
N GLY A 121 18.25 -10.88 -5.54
CA GLY A 121 17.37 -11.69 -6.37
C GLY A 121 15.94 -11.16 -6.49
N ASN A 122 15.03 -12.06 -6.89
CA ASN A 122 13.61 -11.72 -7.02
C ASN A 122 12.94 -11.78 -5.65
N VAL A 123 12.36 -10.68 -5.18
CA VAL A 123 11.72 -10.61 -3.85
C VAL A 123 10.30 -10.08 -3.96
N TYR A 124 9.38 -10.80 -3.30
CA TYR A 124 8.00 -10.34 -3.09
C TYR A 124 7.84 -9.88 -1.65
N TYR A 125 7.49 -8.60 -1.47
CA TYR A 125 7.33 -7.97 -0.17
C TYR A 125 5.85 -7.87 0.21
N GLU A 126 5.48 -8.47 1.34
CA GLU A 126 4.16 -8.35 1.93
C GLU A 126 4.26 -7.70 3.31
N GLY A 127 3.61 -6.55 3.50
CA GLY A 127 3.64 -5.80 4.75
C GLY A 127 3.07 -4.39 4.56
N TYR A 128 2.99 -3.63 5.66
CA TYR A 128 2.49 -2.24 5.62
C TYR A 128 3.59 -1.20 5.44
N TRP A 129 4.82 -1.52 5.83
CA TRP A 129 6.02 -0.69 5.64
C TRP A 129 5.90 0.75 6.18
N GLN A 130 5.21 0.91 7.32
CA GLN A 130 4.88 2.22 7.91
C GLN A 130 6.06 2.81 8.70
N VAL A 131 7.24 2.86 8.08
CA VAL A 131 8.50 3.30 8.71
C VAL A 131 9.19 4.32 7.82
N ALA A 132 9.23 5.58 8.25
CA ALA A 132 9.74 6.70 7.45
C ALA A 132 11.20 6.52 7.00
N GLN A 133 12.03 5.79 7.77
CA GLN A 133 13.44 5.55 7.44
C GLN A 133 13.63 4.86 6.09
N TYR A 134 12.68 4.06 5.59
CA TYR A 134 12.82 3.41 4.29
C TYR A 134 12.84 4.39 3.12
N TYR A 135 12.11 5.49 3.21
CA TYR A 135 11.89 6.42 2.10
C TYR A 135 12.22 7.87 2.43
N ILE A 136 13.02 8.11 3.49
CA ILE A 136 13.45 9.46 3.88
C ILE A 136 14.21 10.16 2.74
N ASN A 137 14.96 9.40 1.95
CA ASN A 137 15.72 9.88 0.79
C ASN A 137 14.89 9.95 -0.50
N CYS A 138 13.60 9.59 -0.46
CA CYS A 138 12.70 9.59 -1.62
C CYS A 138 11.67 10.72 -1.56
N ARG A 139 11.92 11.74 -0.75
CA ARG A 139 10.95 12.80 -0.49
C ARG A 139 10.48 13.50 -1.76
N GLU A 140 11.40 13.83 -2.65
CA GLU A 140 11.07 14.54 -3.91
C GLU A 140 10.24 13.67 -4.85
N GLU A 141 10.61 12.38 -4.99
CA GLU A 141 9.87 11.41 -5.80
C GLU A 141 8.45 11.24 -5.26
N LEU A 142 8.29 11.13 -3.94
CA LEU A 142 6.98 10.99 -3.30
C LEU A 142 6.13 12.26 -3.41
N HIS A 143 6.72 13.43 -3.28
CA HIS A 143 6.02 14.69 -3.53
C HIS A 143 5.51 14.81 -4.97
N ARG A 144 6.29 14.34 -5.94
CA ARG A 144 5.89 14.30 -7.35
C ARG A 144 4.79 13.25 -7.60
N ALA A 145 4.89 12.08 -6.96
CA ALA A 145 3.91 11.01 -7.12
C ALA A 145 2.56 11.37 -6.50
N PHE A 146 2.55 11.91 -5.27
CA PHE A 146 1.34 12.20 -4.50
C PHE A 146 0.81 13.63 -4.69
N VAL A 147 0.83 14.12 -5.93
CA VAL A 147 0.21 15.40 -6.26
C VAL A 147 -1.31 15.26 -6.17
N HIS A 148 -1.91 16.06 -5.28
CA HIS A 148 -3.35 16.09 -5.11
C HIS A 148 -4.07 16.57 -6.36
N PRO A 149 -5.24 16.02 -6.69
CA PRO A 149 -6.07 16.53 -7.76
C PRO A 149 -6.47 17.98 -7.48
N LYS A 150 -6.74 18.74 -8.54
CA LYS A 150 -7.21 20.13 -8.42
C LYS A 150 -8.48 20.17 -7.53
N PRO A 151 -8.50 20.98 -6.46
CA PRO A 151 -9.66 21.08 -5.59
C PRO A 151 -10.87 21.62 -6.34
N ASN A 152 -12.06 21.14 -6.00
CA ASN A 152 -13.31 21.75 -6.45
C ASN A 152 -13.48 23.14 -5.79
N GLU A 153 -14.49 23.89 -6.24
CA GLU A 153 -14.73 25.29 -5.78
C GLU A 153 -14.89 25.37 -4.25
N TYR A 154 -15.63 24.43 -3.66
CA TYR A 154 -15.84 24.39 -2.22
C TYR A 154 -14.52 24.18 -1.47
N ASN A 155 -13.74 23.20 -1.86
CA ASN A 155 -12.44 22.91 -1.25
C ASN A 155 -11.44 24.04 -1.50
N ALA A 156 -11.44 24.68 -2.67
CA ALA A 156 -10.57 25.82 -2.97
C ALA A 156 -10.86 27.00 -2.05
N ARG A 157 -12.15 27.27 -1.75
CA ARG A 157 -12.55 28.30 -0.79
C ARG A 157 -12.06 27.96 0.62
N LEU A 158 -12.29 26.73 1.09
CA LEU A 158 -11.82 26.28 2.41
C LEU A 158 -10.28 26.36 2.55
N ILE A 159 -9.56 25.93 1.52
CA ILE A 159 -8.09 26.06 1.50
C ILE A 159 -7.67 27.52 1.69
N LYS A 160 -8.32 28.45 0.98
CA LYS A 160 -8.04 29.88 1.11
C LYS A 160 -8.33 30.41 2.52
N GLU A 161 -9.45 30.01 3.12
CA GLU A 161 -9.82 30.38 4.49
C GLU A 161 -8.80 29.84 5.52
N ILE A 162 -8.44 28.54 5.41
CA ILE A 162 -7.47 27.87 6.28
C ILE A 162 -6.08 28.53 6.15
N THR A 163 -5.64 28.82 4.92
CA THR A 163 -4.31 29.41 4.67
C THR A 163 -4.18 30.84 5.21
N ASN A 164 -5.28 31.58 5.26
CA ASN A 164 -5.32 32.96 5.71
C ASN A 164 -5.67 33.13 7.21
N SER A 165 -5.74 32.03 7.97
CA SER A 165 -6.10 32.03 9.39
C SER A 165 -5.17 31.12 10.22
N ASN A 166 -5.12 31.34 11.53
CA ASN A 166 -4.52 30.42 12.49
C ASN A 166 -5.49 29.27 12.73
N SER A 167 -5.52 28.31 11.81
CA SER A 167 -6.46 27.18 11.84
C SER A 167 -5.90 25.96 12.58
N VAL A 168 -6.78 25.22 13.23
CA VAL A 168 -6.48 23.93 13.89
C VAL A 168 -7.31 22.85 13.23
N GLY A 169 -6.66 21.81 12.73
CA GLY A 169 -7.34 20.62 12.17
C GLY A 169 -7.60 19.58 13.24
N ILE A 170 -8.83 19.08 13.31
CA ILE A 170 -9.21 17.96 14.18
C ILE A 170 -9.67 16.79 13.29
N HIS A 171 -9.02 15.63 13.44
CA HIS A 171 -9.41 14.41 12.76
C HIS A 171 -10.06 13.42 13.72
N VAL A 172 -11.35 13.16 13.56
CA VAL A 172 -12.09 12.16 14.35
C VAL A 172 -12.30 10.89 13.51
N ARG A 173 -11.56 9.83 13.82
CA ARG A 173 -11.67 8.54 13.11
C ARG A 173 -12.87 7.74 13.61
N ARG A 174 -13.86 7.58 12.75
CA ARG A 174 -15.08 6.76 12.97
C ARG A 174 -15.35 5.87 11.76
N GLY A 175 -16.35 6.14 10.97
CA GLY A 175 -16.65 5.47 9.70
C GLY A 175 -16.65 3.93 9.82
N ASN A 176 -15.86 3.29 8.98
CA ASN A 176 -15.74 1.84 8.92
C ASN A 176 -15.15 1.19 10.20
N TYR A 177 -14.50 1.95 11.06
CA TYR A 177 -14.02 1.46 12.36
C TYR A 177 -15.17 1.07 13.29
N LEU A 178 -16.32 1.73 13.20
CA LEU A 178 -17.52 1.37 13.96
C LEU A 178 -18.07 -0.02 13.61
N LEU A 179 -17.73 -0.54 12.43
CA LEU A 179 -18.20 -1.83 11.92
C LEU A 179 -17.27 -2.99 12.27
N SER A 180 -16.12 -2.73 12.87
CA SER A 180 -15.13 -3.75 13.17
C SER A 180 -14.98 -3.95 14.68
N PRO A 181 -15.23 -5.17 15.19
CA PRO A 181 -15.06 -5.48 16.62
C PRO A 181 -13.60 -5.50 17.07
N THR A 182 -12.66 -5.43 16.14
CA THR A 182 -11.21 -5.51 16.42
C THR A 182 -10.58 -4.14 16.72
N TYR A 183 -11.28 -3.04 16.46
CA TYR A 183 -10.76 -1.71 16.72
C TYR A 183 -11.25 -1.20 18.09
N SER A 184 -10.30 -1.02 19.02
CA SER A 184 -10.51 -0.33 20.29
C SER A 184 -10.15 1.15 20.16
N GLY A 185 -10.70 1.99 21.04
CA GLY A 185 -10.33 3.42 21.07
C GLY A 185 -11.06 4.30 20.05
N ILE A 186 -12.25 3.87 19.61
CA ILE A 186 -13.12 4.72 18.79
C ILE A 186 -13.64 5.87 19.65
N CYS A 187 -13.53 7.10 19.13
CA CYS A 187 -14.05 8.29 19.80
C CYS A 187 -15.57 8.19 19.94
N ASN A 188 -16.04 8.12 21.18
CA ASN A 188 -17.45 8.23 21.51
C ASN A 188 -17.79 9.73 21.58
N LEU A 189 -18.62 10.18 20.64
CA LEU A 189 -19.20 11.51 20.62
C LEU A 189 -20.52 11.48 21.39
#